data_55ba4526bf935c73b58e059f68ca404f
#
_entry.id   55ba4526bf935c73b58e059f68ca404f
#
_cell.length_a   1.000
_cell.length_b   1.000
_cell.length_c   1.000
_cell.angle_alpha   90.00
_cell.angle_beta   90.00
_cell.angle_gamma   90.00
#
_symmetry.space_group_name_H-M   'P 1'
#
loop_
_entity.id
_entity.type
_entity.pdbx_description
1 polymer ?
#
loop_
_entity_poly.entity_id
_entity_poly.type
_entity_poly.pdbx_seq_one_letter_code
_entity_poly.pdbx_strand_id
1 'polypeptide(L)'
;MNTDEHRYKRGVLSVFICVHLWLIFLSGCSRYAEFTLPPASGGDPDLTFAFDALPEPVLSRGQGWDSGDVLNPSVIRHDDQLLNYYSGFDGHTWHTGRATSSDGIHWQRQGKLLSPDPSTWEGSYIAANGAVLEWQGRVWYWYVGGPKTHPQIGLNGRVVLPTGPYLSWDEIGVSDPYVIRIAPYFYLYYTGLDRGRRQRLGVARSADGVHWEKLRTNPILAPGDPGSFDENGLGEPAVWQSHGFYWMLDTGRDIAENRRLGLARSLDGVHWTKLPAIFQGTQSWDSKAICDPTVLVDGDTIRVWFGGGDVASPDENLHGQIGYGTLRPVNATLQK
;
A
#
# COMPACT_ATOMS: atom_id res chain seq x y z
N MET A 1 -6.07 -24.08 75.79
CA MET A 1 -4.66 -23.89 75.43
C MET A 1 -4.45 -24.33 73.99
N ASN A 2 -4.08 -23.37 73.17
CA ASN A 2 -3.63 -23.44 71.77
C ASN A 2 -4.61 -23.86 70.67
N THR A 3 -5.27 -22.84 70.13
CA THR A 3 -5.86 -22.81 68.81
C THR A 3 -5.52 -21.47 68.12
N ASP A 4 -4.25 -21.25 67.68
CA ASP A 4 -3.88 -20.04 66.96
C ASP A 4 -2.61 -20.17 66.09
N GLU A 5 -2.52 -21.27 65.31
CA GLU A 5 -1.36 -21.40 64.39
C GLU A 5 -1.71 -21.74 62.91
N HIS A 6 -2.98 -21.68 62.50
CA HIS A 6 -3.35 -22.09 61.14
C HIS A 6 -3.91 -20.96 60.24
N ARG A 7 -3.74 -19.67 60.58
CA ARG A 7 -4.37 -18.57 59.80
C ARG A 7 -3.45 -17.72 58.96
N TYR A 8 -2.16 -17.97 58.96
CA TYR A 8 -1.17 -17.08 58.25
C TYR A 8 -0.55 -17.63 56.97
N LYS A 9 -0.89 -18.85 56.51
CA LYS A 9 -0.29 -19.43 55.30
C LYS A 9 -1.17 -19.42 54.05
N ARG A 10 -2.43 -18.95 54.11
CA ARG A 10 -3.30 -18.87 52.92
C ARG A 10 -3.37 -17.55 52.23
N GLY A 11 -2.82 -16.46 52.80
CA GLY A 11 -2.90 -15.12 52.25
C GLY A 11 -1.77 -14.76 51.27
N VAL A 12 -0.62 -15.43 51.38
CA VAL A 12 0.57 -15.08 50.60
C VAL A 12 0.59 -15.75 49.20
N LEU A 13 -0.08 -16.93 49.08
CA LEU A 13 -0.10 -17.65 47.80
C LEU A 13 -1.09 -17.08 46.79
N SER A 14 -2.17 -16.42 47.25
CA SER A 14 -3.14 -15.80 46.32
C SER A 14 -2.67 -14.47 45.69
N VAL A 15 -1.80 -13.73 46.38
CA VAL A 15 -1.29 -12.46 45.89
C VAL A 15 -0.22 -12.70 44.80
N PHE A 16 0.62 -13.73 44.94
CA PHE A 16 1.60 -14.09 43.93
C PHE A 16 0.98 -14.64 42.63
N ILE A 17 -0.12 -15.37 42.71
CA ILE A 17 -0.82 -15.89 41.52
C ILE A 17 -1.52 -14.77 40.75
N CYS A 18 -2.11 -13.77 41.42
CA CYS A 18 -2.72 -12.61 40.75
C CYS A 18 -1.70 -11.71 40.07
N VAL A 19 -0.52 -11.49 40.66
CA VAL A 19 0.54 -10.66 40.03
C VAL A 19 1.15 -11.35 38.82
N HIS A 20 1.33 -12.67 38.83
CA HIS A 20 1.83 -13.40 37.67
C HIS A 20 0.79 -13.54 36.55
N LEU A 21 -0.50 -13.65 36.86
CA LEU A 21 -1.58 -13.64 35.88
C LEU A 21 -1.77 -12.26 35.22
N TRP A 22 -1.53 -11.15 35.94
CA TRP A 22 -1.52 -9.80 35.36
C TRP A 22 -0.33 -9.54 34.42
N LEU A 23 0.84 -10.11 34.71
CA LEU A 23 2.01 -10.02 33.84
C LEU A 23 1.88 -10.87 32.57
N ILE A 24 1.13 -11.96 32.60
CA ILE A 24 0.86 -12.78 31.41
C ILE A 24 -0.20 -12.13 30.50
N PHE A 25 -1.13 -11.33 31.04
CA PHE A 25 -2.10 -10.59 30.22
C PHE A 25 -1.52 -9.29 29.60
N LEU A 26 -0.38 -8.80 30.04
CA LEU A 26 0.32 -7.65 29.44
C LEU A 26 1.22 -8.03 28.25
N SER A 27 1.45 -9.31 28.00
CA SER A 27 2.08 -9.81 26.78
C SER A 27 1.10 -10.19 25.66
N GLY A 28 -0.12 -9.69 25.71
CA GLY A 28 -1.03 -9.71 24.57
C GLY A 28 -0.36 -8.95 23.44
N CYS A 29 -0.05 -9.63 22.33
CA CYS A 29 0.52 -9.06 21.12
C CYS A 29 -0.16 -7.73 20.80
N SER A 30 0.49 -6.63 21.14
CA SER A 30 0.02 -5.30 20.76
C SER A 30 0.12 -5.26 19.23
N ARG A 31 -1.02 -5.14 18.55
CA ARG A 31 -1.08 -4.94 17.09
C ARG A 31 -0.52 -3.58 16.68
N TYR A 32 0.04 -2.83 17.63
CA TYR A 32 0.57 -1.48 17.47
C TYR A 32 1.93 -1.35 18.13
N ALA A 33 2.87 -0.73 17.44
CA ALA A 33 4.22 -0.47 17.93
C ALA A 33 4.66 0.97 17.62
N GLU A 34 5.65 1.45 18.35
CA GLU A 34 6.41 2.64 17.97
C GLU A 34 7.64 2.19 17.18
N PHE A 35 7.84 2.76 16.01
CA PHE A 35 9.01 2.50 15.18
C PHE A 35 9.21 3.60 14.13
N THR A 36 10.41 3.67 13.61
CA THR A 36 10.75 4.29 12.33
C THR A 36 11.49 3.27 11.48
N LEU A 37 11.65 3.55 10.21
CA LEU A 37 12.59 2.81 9.37
C LEU A 37 14.02 3.24 9.75
N PRO A 38 15.05 2.47 9.38
CA PRO A 38 16.44 2.90 9.52
C PRO A 38 16.62 4.28 8.87
N PRO A 39 17.30 5.23 9.54
CA PRO A 39 17.41 6.59 9.01
C PRO A 39 18.12 6.61 7.65
N ALA A 40 17.59 7.36 6.72
CA ALA A 40 18.27 7.64 5.46
C ALA A 40 19.45 8.59 5.71
N SER A 41 20.46 8.55 4.85
CA SER A 41 21.69 9.33 5.04
C SER A 41 21.52 10.85 4.94
N GLY A 42 20.39 11.28 4.42
CA GLY A 42 20.16 12.66 4.00
C GLY A 42 20.77 12.93 2.60
N GLY A 43 20.18 13.84 1.87
CA GLY A 43 20.58 14.21 0.50
C GLY A 43 20.36 15.69 0.26
N ASP A 44 20.41 16.10 -1.00
CA ASP A 44 20.14 17.48 -1.41
C ASP A 44 18.66 17.84 -1.08
N PRO A 45 18.40 18.85 -0.24
CA PRO A 45 17.04 19.26 0.12
C PRO A 45 16.25 19.84 -1.06
N ASP A 46 16.90 20.30 -2.10
CA ASP A 46 16.28 20.84 -3.32
C ASP A 46 16.04 19.78 -4.39
N LEU A 47 16.44 18.52 -4.13
CA LEU A 47 16.18 17.42 -5.04
C LEU A 47 14.68 17.12 -5.10
N THR A 48 14.19 16.96 -6.33
CA THR A 48 12.86 16.42 -6.68
C THR A 48 12.98 15.58 -7.94
N PHE A 49 11.86 15.20 -8.54
CA PHE A 49 11.85 14.40 -9.76
C PHE A 49 10.98 15.07 -10.83
N ALA A 50 11.37 14.91 -12.10
CA ALA A 50 10.50 15.06 -13.25
C ALA A 50 10.01 13.67 -13.66
N PHE A 51 8.75 13.57 -14.10
CA PHE A 51 8.15 12.33 -14.57
C PHE A 51 7.99 12.36 -16.08
N ASP A 52 8.63 11.42 -16.75
CA ASP A 52 8.61 11.27 -18.21
C ASP A 52 7.78 10.02 -18.55
N ALA A 53 6.49 10.19 -18.93
CA ALA A 53 5.56 9.11 -19.25
C ALA A 53 5.53 8.80 -20.77
N LEU A 54 5.33 7.50 -21.10
CA LEU A 54 4.98 7.12 -22.47
C LEU A 54 3.55 7.59 -22.79
N PRO A 55 3.28 7.97 -24.06
CA PRO A 55 1.95 8.46 -24.43
C PRO A 55 0.89 7.36 -24.49
N GLU A 56 1.27 6.12 -24.73
CA GLU A 56 0.37 4.99 -24.89
C GLU A 56 0.45 4.05 -23.68
N PRO A 57 -0.67 3.37 -23.30
CA PRO A 57 -0.63 2.40 -22.25
C PRO A 57 0.20 1.18 -22.64
N VAL A 58 0.91 0.60 -21.67
CA VAL A 58 1.74 -0.60 -21.86
C VAL A 58 0.96 -1.89 -21.61
N LEU A 59 -0.17 -1.83 -20.93
CA LEU A 59 -1.11 -2.93 -20.75
C LEU A 59 -2.54 -2.41 -20.75
N SER A 60 -3.24 -2.60 -21.86
CA SER A 60 -4.62 -2.14 -22.04
C SER A 60 -5.62 -3.16 -21.49
N ARG A 61 -6.90 -2.78 -21.42
CA ARG A 61 -8.00 -3.70 -21.06
C ARG A 61 -8.04 -4.89 -22.00
N GLY A 62 -8.37 -6.05 -21.43
CA GLY A 62 -8.50 -7.30 -22.17
C GLY A 62 -9.93 -7.62 -22.56
N GLN A 63 -10.21 -8.92 -22.61
CA GLN A 63 -11.55 -9.46 -22.81
C GLN A 63 -11.88 -10.40 -21.64
N GLY A 64 -13.12 -10.36 -21.16
CA GLY A 64 -13.55 -11.21 -20.06
C GLY A 64 -13.22 -10.59 -18.69
N TRP A 65 -12.44 -11.26 -17.86
CA TRP A 65 -12.22 -10.91 -16.47
C TRP A 65 -11.45 -9.58 -16.24
N ASP A 66 -10.84 -9.01 -17.26
CA ASP A 66 -10.09 -7.73 -17.20
C ASP A 66 -10.60 -6.75 -18.28
N SER A 67 -11.88 -6.82 -18.62
CA SER A 67 -12.49 -6.01 -19.69
C SER A 67 -12.97 -4.64 -19.22
N GLY A 68 -13.28 -4.48 -17.93
CA GLY A 68 -13.73 -3.20 -17.35
C GLY A 68 -12.55 -2.29 -17.06
N ASP A 69 -11.67 -2.73 -16.18
CA ASP A 69 -10.44 -2.01 -15.79
C ASP A 69 -9.24 -2.96 -15.75
N VAL A 70 -8.06 -2.40 -16.00
CA VAL A 70 -6.74 -3.00 -15.77
C VAL A 70 -5.90 -1.99 -15.00
N LEU A 71 -5.69 -2.22 -13.68
CA LEU A 71 -5.12 -1.26 -12.75
C LEU A 71 -4.17 -1.93 -11.75
N ASN A 72 -3.67 -1.18 -10.78
CA ASN A 72 -2.85 -1.63 -9.66
C ASN A 72 -1.67 -2.51 -10.09
N PRO A 73 -0.79 -2.03 -10.98
CA PRO A 73 0.40 -2.78 -11.32
C PRO A 73 1.29 -2.96 -10.08
N SER A 74 1.81 -4.17 -9.91
CA SER A 74 2.84 -4.45 -8.92
C SER A 74 3.95 -5.24 -9.58
N VAL A 75 5.09 -4.59 -9.81
CA VAL A 75 6.15 -5.08 -10.69
C VAL A 75 7.40 -5.43 -9.89
N ILE A 76 7.93 -6.63 -10.12
CA ILE A 76 9.22 -7.06 -9.60
C ILE A 76 10.11 -7.60 -10.74
N ARG A 77 11.43 -7.61 -10.49
CA ARG A 77 12.37 -8.41 -11.27
C ARG A 77 12.42 -9.81 -10.67
N HIS A 78 12.29 -10.81 -11.51
CA HIS A 78 12.41 -12.22 -11.16
C HIS A 78 13.23 -12.93 -12.25
N ASP A 79 14.39 -13.42 -11.89
CA ASP A 79 15.41 -13.87 -12.84
C ASP A 79 15.68 -12.80 -13.92
N ASP A 80 15.63 -13.18 -15.18
CA ASP A 80 15.88 -12.30 -16.33
C ASP A 80 14.60 -11.58 -16.83
N GLN A 81 13.47 -11.68 -16.12
CA GLN A 81 12.20 -11.11 -16.52
C GLN A 81 11.62 -10.17 -15.46
N LEU A 82 10.69 -9.33 -15.90
CA LEU A 82 9.80 -8.58 -15.05
C LEU A 82 8.47 -9.34 -14.94
N LEU A 83 7.98 -9.46 -13.72
CA LEU A 83 6.64 -9.95 -13.43
C LEU A 83 5.78 -8.77 -13.00
N ASN A 84 4.60 -8.63 -13.59
CA ASN A 84 3.57 -7.70 -13.16
C ASN A 84 2.36 -8.48 -12.65
N TYR A 85 2.02 -8.25 -11.40
CA TYR A 85 0.76 -8.68 -10.79
C TYR A 85 -0.18 -7.49 -10.85
N TYR A 86 -1.29 -7.61 -11.58
CA TYR A 86 -2.19 -6.50 -11.82
C TYR A 86 -3.64 -6.86 -11.51
N SER A 87 -4.45 -5.85 -11.28
CA SER A 87 -5.88 -6.01 -11.04
C SER A 87 -6.65 -5.93 -12.35
N GLY A 88 -7.56 -6.87 -12.56
CA GLY A 88 -8.53 -6.85 -13.65
C GLY A 88 -9.94 -6.86 -13.12
N PHE A 89 -10.82 -6.00 -13.67
CA PHE A 89 -12.21 -5.88 -13.31
C PHE A 89 -13.12 -6.37 -14.44
N ASP A 90 -14.06 -7.23 -14.13
CA ASP A 90 -15.01 -7.79 -15.11
C ASP A 90 -16.36 -7.07 -15.18
N GLY A 91 -16.48 -5.96 -14.44
CA GLY A 91 -17.74 -5.24 -14.26
C GLY A 91 -18.43 -5.55 -12.93
N HIS A 92 -17.97 -6.57 -12.18
CA HIS A 92 -18.57 -7.01 -10.92
C HIS A 92 -17.52 -7.37 -9.85
N THR A 93 -16.42 -7.99 -10.28
CA THR A 93 -15.41 -8.58 -9.40
C THR A 93 -14.02 -8.18 -9.84
N TRP A 94 -13.18 -7.85 -8.86
CA TRP A 94 -11.77 -7.60 -9.06
C TRP A 94 -10.95 -8.89 -8.88
N HIS A 95 -10.13 -9.19 -9.86
CA HIS A 95 -9.27 -10.36 -9.93
C HIS A 95 -7.80 -9.95 -10.03
N THR A 96 -6.89 -10.82 -9.61
CA THR A 96 -5.46 -10.65 -9.90
C THR A 96 -5.09 -11.42 -11.16
N GLY A 97 -4.42 -10.73 -12.08
CA GLY A 97 -3.73 -11.32 -13.21
C GLY A 97 -2.23 -11.24 -13.10
N ARG A 98 -1.55 -11.96 -13.98
CA ARG A 98 -0.11 -11.90 -14.13
C ARG A 98 0.27 -11.64 -15.58
N ALA A 99 1.28 -10.81 -15.78
CA ALA A 99 1.94 -10.62 -17.07
C ALA A 99 3.46 -10.64 -16.88
N THR A 100 4.19 -10.98 -17.95
CA THR A 100 5.65 -11.02 -17.99
C THR A 100 6.18 -10.11 -19.07
N SER A 101 7.36 -9.56 -18.87
CA SER A 101 8.06 -8.71 -19.84
C SER A 101 9.57 -8.79 -19.65
N SER A 102 10.32 -8.64 -20.73
CA SER A 102 11.78 -8.45 -20.67
C SER A 102 12.20 -6.99 -20.51
N ASP A 103 11.35 -6.05 -20.94
CA ASP A 103 11.66 -4.62 -20.98
C ASP A 103 10.75 -3.74 -20.13
N GLY A 104 9.59 -4.30 -19.66
CA GLY A 104 8.58 -3.60 -18.87
C GLY A 104 7.65 -2.69 -19.66
N ILE A 105 7.74 -2.74 -20.97
CA ILE A 105 6.89 -2.00 -21.91
C ILE A 105 6.00 -2.98 -22.70
N HIS A 106 6.58 -4.07 -23.18
CA HIS A 106 5.87 -5.09 -23.93
C HIS A 106 5.52 -6.26 -23.00
N TRP A 107 4.25 -6.35 -22.60
CA TRP A 107 3.77 -7.34 -21.65
C TRP A 107 3.03 -8.50 -22.29
N GLN A 108 3.36 -9.72 -21.87
CA GLN A 108 2.64 -10.95 -22.21
C GLN A 108 1.76 -11.39 -21.05
N ARG A 109 0.43 -11.34 -21.22
CA ARG A 109 -0.51 -11.84 -20.23
C ARG A 109 -0.31 -13.34 -20.01
N GLN A 110 -0.24 -13.73 -18.73
CA GLN A 110 -0.16 -15.12 -18.30
C GLN A 110 -1.51 -15.63 -17.76
N GLY A 111 -2.56 -14.79 -17.84
CA GLY A 111 -3.90 -15.11 -17.42
C GLY A 111 -4.22 -14.67 -15.99
N LYS A 112 -5.43 -15.04 -15.57
CA LYS A 112 -5.95 -14.78 -14.23
C LYS A 112 -5.30 -15.72 -13.22
N LEU A 113 -4.78 -15.15 -12.12
CA LEU A 113 -4.06 -15.88 -11.07
C LEU A 113 -4.91 -16.10 -9.83
N LEU A 114 -5.70 -15.08 -9.42
CA LEU A 114 -6.49 -15.12 -8.21
C LEU A 114 -7.88 -14.51 -8.45
N SER A 115 -8.87 -15.12 -7.84
CA SER A 115 -10.24 -14.61 -7.73
C SER A 115 -10.69 -14.74 -6.29
N PRO A 116 -11.58 -13.87 -5.78
CA PRO A 116 -12.07 -14.00 -4.41
C PRO A 116 -12.86 -15.31 -4.25
N ASP A 117 -12.74 -15.92 -3.07
CA ASP A 117 -13.51 -17.10 -2.68
C ASP A 117 -14.66 -16.67 -1.77
N PRO A 118 -15.93 -16.75 -2.25
CA PRO A 118 -17.09 -16.31 -1.48
C PRO A 118 -17.37 -17.17 -0.24
N SER A 119 -16.73 -18.32 -0.10
CA SER A 119 -16.84 -19.17 1.10
C SER A 119 -15.88 -18.76 2.23
N THR A 120 -15.03 -17.78 1.99
CA THR A 120 -13.99 -17.30 2.91
C THR A 120 -14.25 -15.82 3.31
N TRP A 121 -13.30 -15.25 4.04
CA TRP A 121 -13.29 -13.82 4.39
C TRP A 121 -13.20 -12.89 3.16
N GLU A 122 -12.74 -13.37 2.01
CA GLU A 122 -12.58 -12.60 0.79
C GLU A 122 -13.93 -12.15 0.21
N GLY A 123 -14.99 -12.94 0.45
CA GLY A 123 -16.29 -12.65 -0.17
C GLY A 123 -16.26 -12.78 -1.68
N SER A 124 -17.02 -11.95 -2.40
CA SER A 124 -17.16 -12.06 -3.86
C SER A 124 -16.69 -10.81 -4.63
N TYR A 125 -16.20 -9.78 -3.93
CA TYR A 125 -15.93 -8.50 -4.57
C TYR A 125 -14.50 -8.37 -5.09
N ILE A 126 -13.50 -8.67 -4.26
CA ILE A 126 -12.10 -8.41 -4.60
C ILE A 126 -11.14 -9.46 -4.03
N ALA A 127 -10.21 -9.93 -4.87
CA ALA A 127 -8.95 -10.56 -4.49
C ALA A 127 -7.86 -10.03 -5.44
N ALA A 128 -7.45 -8.79 -5.23
CA ALA A 128 -6.60 -8.03 -6.14
C ALA A 128 -5.93 -6.85 -5.42
N ASN A 129 -5.47 -5.86 -6.16
CA ASN A 129 -4.91 -4.60 -5.65
C ASN A 129 -3.82 -4.87 -4.61
N GLY A 130 -2.77 -5.56 -5.02
CA GLY A 130 -1.79 -6.08 -4.09
C GLY A 130 -0.37 -5.64 -4.36
N ALA A 131 0.50 -5.97 -3.43
CA ALA A 131 1.93 -5.77 -3.49
C ALA A 131 2.65 -7.11 -3.66
N VAL A 132 3.49 -7.22 -4.68
CA VAL A 132 4.37 -8.36 -4.89
C VAL A 132 5.78 -8.05 -4.41
N LEU A 133 6.44 -9.03 -3.81
CA LEU A 133 7.83 -8.94 -3.41
C LEU A 133 8.48 -10.31 -3.47
N GLU A 134 9.72 -10.36 -3.96
CA GLU A 134 10.51 -11.59 -3.89
C GLU A 134 11.37 -11.59 -2.62
N TRP A 135 11.27 -12.68 -1.86
CA TRP A 135 12.09 -12.90 -0.68
C TRP A 135 12.39 -14.38 -0.47
N GLN A 136 13.67 -14.68 -0.23
CA GLN A 136 14.18 -16.05 -0.04
C GLN A 136 13.77 -17.02 -1.16
N GLY A 137 13.86 -16.57 -2.43
CA GLY A 137 13.54 -17.37 -3.60
C GLY A 137 12.04 -17.68 -3.76
N ARG A 138 11.18 -16.94 -3.08
CA ARG A 138 9.73 -17.05 -3.18
C ARG A 138 9.11 -15.71 -3.50
N VAL A 139 8.05 -15.74 -4.33
CA VAL A 139 7.22 -14.59 -4.61
C VAL A 139 6.12 -14.52 -3.57
N TRP A 140 6.02 -13.39 -2.88
CA TRP A 140 4.99 -13.05 -1.91
C TRP A 140 4.03 -12.07 -2.55
N TYR A 141 2.73 -12.23 -2.28
CA TYR A 141 1.71 -11.33 -2.79
C TYR A 141 0.68 -11.02 -1.71
N TRP A 142 0.78 -9.83 -1.14
CA TRP A 142 -0.24 -9.29 -0.23
C TRP A 142 -1.31 -8.62 -1.07
N TYR A 143 -2.57 -8.95 -0.85
CA TYR A 143 -3.68 -8.50 -1.69
C TYR A 143 -4.85 -8.01 -0.85
N VAL A 144 -5.72 -7.20 -1.46
CA VAL A 144 -6.97 -6.75 -0.86
C VAL A 144 -8.03 -7.81 -1.08
N GLY A 145 -8.76 -8.15 -0.01
CA GLY A 145 -9.92 -9.03 -0.02
C GLY A 145 -11.00 -8.49 0.89
N GLY A 146 -12.17 -9.09 0.83
CA GLY A 146 -13.33 -8.72 1.64
C GLY A 146 -14.42 -7.98 0.85
N PRO A 147 -15.53 -7.63 1.51
CA PRO A 147 -16.59 -6.86 0.88
C PRO A 147 -16.13 -5.42 0.61
N LYS A 148 -16.70 -4.80 -0.42
CA LYS A 148 -16.39 -3.40 -0.80
C LYS A 148 -16.47 -2.41 0.37
N THR A 149 -17.32 -2.70 1.35
CA THR A 149 -17.53 -1.84 2.52
C THR A 149 -16.49 -2.00 3.63
N HIS A 150 -15.78 -3.14 3.66
CA HIS A 150 -14.81 -3.48 4.70
C HIS A 150 -13.66 -4.31 4.12
N PRO A 151 -12.84 -3.73 3.21
CA PRO A 151 -11.69 -4.42 2.66
C PRO A 151 -10.61 -4.62 3.74
N GLN A 152 -9.88 -5.71 3.61
CA GLN A 152 -8.75 -6.06 4.46
C GLN A 152 -7.59 -6.57 3.60
N ILE A 153 -6.38 -6.59 4.16
CA ILE A 153 -5.21 -7.11 3.46
C ILE A 153 -4.94 -8.55 3.87
N GLY A 154 -4.82 -9.41 2.87
CA GLY A 154 -4.57 -10.84 3.00
C GLY A 154 -3.26 -11.31 2.40
N LEU A 155 -2.88 -12.52 2.78
CA LEU A 155 -1.78 -13.29 2.22
C LEU A 155 -2.15 -14.78 2.30
N ASN A 156 -2.02 -15.50 1.19
CA ASN A 156 -2.30 -16.95 1.13
C ASN A 156 -3.67 -17.34 1.73
N GLY A 157 -4.74 -16.60 1.38
CA GLY A 157 -6.10 -16.89 1.80
C GLY A 157 -6.42 -16.52 3.27
N ARG A 158 -5.54 -15.79 3.96
CA ARG A 158 -5.74 -15.35 5.36
C ARG A 158 -5.56 -13.86 5.51
N VAL A 159 -6.37 -13.23 6.35
CA VAL A 159 -6.17 -11.83 6.75
C VAL A 159 -4.88 -11.70 7.53
N VAL A 160 -4.00 -10.80 7.09
CA VAL A 160 -2.74 -10.47 7.78
C VAL A 160 -2.74 -9.06 8.34
N LEU A 161 -3.42 -8.10 7.69
CA LEU A 161 -3.63 -6.76 8.23
C LEU A 161 -5.13 -6.45 8.24
N PRO A 162 -5.81 -6.60 9.40
CA PRO A 162 -7.22 -6.25 9.54
C PRO A 162 -7.42 -4.75 9.69
N THR A 163 -8.67 -4.30 9.56
CA THR A 163 -9.10 -2.94 9.92
C THR A 163 -8.73 -2.59 11.36
N GLY A 164 -8.70 -1.31 11.66
CA GLY A 164 -8.47 -0.82 13.02
C GLY A 164 -9.70 -0.96 13.93
N PRO A 165 -9.57 -0.61 15.23
CA PRO A 165 -10.67 -0.63 16.17
C PRO A 165 -11.69 0.47 15.88
N TYR A 166 -12.82 0.41 16.58
CA TYR A 166 -13.89 1.39 16.51
C TYR A 166 -13.36 2.83 16.69
N LEU A 167 -13.77 3.74 15.82
CA LEU A 167 -13.34 5.14 15.71
C LEU A 167 -11.86 5.35 15.33
N SER A 168 -11.15 4.33 14.92
CA SER A 168 -9.82 4.55 14.34
C SER A 168 -9.92 5.10 12.91
N TRP A 169 -8.82 5.64 12.44
CA TRP A 169 -8.69 6.24 11.11
C TRP A 169 -8.77 5.20 9.96
N ASP A 170 -8.62 3.93 10.26
CA ASP A 170 -8.66 2.79 9.34
C ASP A 170 -9.71 1.75 9.77
N GLU A 171 -10.79 2.20 10.43
CA GLU A 171 -11.82 1.35 11.01
C GLU A 171 -12.61 0.57 9.96
N ILE A 172 -12.97 1.22 8.85
CA ILE A 172 -13.86 0.58 7.87
C ILE A 172 -13.14 -0.03 6.68
N GLY A 173 -11.84 0.24 6.50
CA GLY A 173 -11.09 -0.38 5.41
C GLY A 173 -9.60 -0.21 5.54
N VAL A 174 -8.87 -1.22 5.08
CA VAL A 174 -7.44 -1.17 4.78
C VAL A 174 -7.23 -1.77 3.40
N SER A 175 -6.54 -1.04 2.52
CA SER A 175 -6.34 -1.38 1.12
C SER A 175 -4.97 -0.93 0.61
N ASP A 176 -4.71 -1.15 -0.67
CA ASP A 176 -3.57 -0.65 -1.42
C ASP A 176 -2.23 -0.93 -0.72
N PRO A 177 -1.92 -2.18 -0.38
CA PRO A 177 -0.66 -2.49 0.26
C PRO A 177 0.52 -2.19 -0.68
N TYR A 178 1.58 -1.61 -0.14
CA TYR A 178 2.89 -1.53 -0.77
C TYR A 178 3.94 -2.03 0.22
N VAL A 179 4.68 -3.06 -0.13
CA VAL A 179 5.60 -3.72 0.79
C VAL A 179 7.03 -3.51 0.33
N ILE A 180 7.85 -2.98 1.24
CA ILE A 180 9.30 -2.92 1.08
C ILE A 180 9.97 -3.74 2.17
N ARG A 181 11.19 -4.21 1.91
CA ARG A 181 11.99 -4.92 2.90
C ARG A 181 13.29 -4.17 3.17
N ILE A 182 13.47 -3.77 4.43
CA ILE A 182 14.72 -3.22 4.96
C ILE A 182 15.06 -4.04 6.20
N ALA A 183 16.08 -4.88 6.06
CA ALA A 183 16.43 -5.85 7.12
C ALA A 183 16.56 -5.19 8.49
N PRO A 184 16.04 -5.81 9.56
CA PRO A 184 15.47 -7.17 9.58
C PRO A 184 13.96 -7.24 9.24
N TYR A 185 13.28 -6.10 8.99
CA TYR A 185 11.83 -6.00 8.89
C TYR A 185 11.33 -5.85 7.46
N PHE A 186 10.04 -6.21 7.28
CA PHE A 186 9.17 -5.75 6.22
C PHE A 186 8.39 -4.53 6.71
N TYR A 187 8.10 -3.60 5.82
CA TYR A 187 7.26 -2.42 6.05
C TYR A 187 6.17 -2.40 4.99
N LEU A 188 4.92 -2.41 5.45
CA LEU A 188 3.73 -2.37 4.61
C LEU A 188 3.08 -1.01 4.77
N TYR A 189 3.13 -0.21 3.71
CA TYR A 189 2.38 1.03 3.58
C TYR A 189 1.00 0.70 3.04
N TYR A 190 -0.04 1.40 3.49
CA TYR A 190 -1.41 1.06 3.12
C TYR A 190 -2.34 2.27 3.20
N THR A 191 -3.44 2.20 2.47
CA THR A 191 -4.56 3.15 2.57
C THR A 191 -5.50 2.69 3.67
N GLY A 192 -5.83 3.59 4.60
CA GLY A 192 -6.85 3.37 5.62
C GLY A 192 -8.06 4.25 5.37
N LEU A 193 -9.25 3.74 5.65
CA LEU A 193 -10.54 4.40 5.47
C LEU A 193 -11.30 4.50 6.79
N ASP A 194 -11.65 5.73 7.19
CA ASP A 194 -12.47 5.98 8.36
C ASP A 194 -13.99 6.01 8.05
N ARG A 195 -14.82 6.14 9.08
CA ARG A 195 -16.28 6.25 8.93
C ARG A 195 -16.74 7.44 8.08
N GLY A 196 -15.96 8.51 8.05
CA GLY A 196 -16.20 9.65 7.18
C GLY A 196 -15.75 9.43 5.74
N ARG A 197 -15.32 8.19 5.40
CA ARG A 197 -14.77 7.78 4.10
C ARG A 197 -13.54 8.58 3.68
N ARG A 198 -12.80 9.12 4.64
CA ARG A 198 -11.54 9.81 4.36
C ARG A 198 -10.41 8.79 4.24
N GLN A 199 -9.73 8.84 3.12
CA GLN A 199 -8.57 8.02 2.83
C GLN A 199 -7.29 8.71 3.31
N ARG A 200 -6.45 7.97 4.03
CA ARG A 200 -5.16 8.40 4.56
C ARG A 200 -4.17 7.25 4.49
N LEU A 201 -2.89 7.58 4.58
CA LEU A 201 -1.83 6.55 4.52
C LEU A 201 -1.32 6.19 5.91
N GLY A 202 -1.03 4.92 6.09
CA GLY A 202 -0.37 4.40 7.28
C GLY A 202 0.73 3.42 6.93
N VAL A 203 1.44 2.98 7.96
CA VAL A 203 2.50 1.98 7.85
C VAL A 203 2.38 0.94 8.98
N ALA A 204 2.69 -0.29 8.64
CA ALA A 204 2.86 -1.40 9.57
C ALA A 204 4.22 -2.06 9.31
N ARG A 205 4.81 -2.69 10.35
CA ARG A 205 6.03 -3.47 10.19
C ARG A 205 5.80 -4.93 10.56
N SER A 206 6.63 -5.81 10.03
CA SER A 206 6.62 -7.24 10.34
C SER A 206 8.02 -7.83 10.25
N ALA A 207 8.33 -8.79 11.12
CA ALA A 207 9.58 -9.55 11.02
C ALA A 207 9.49 -10.72 10.03
N ASP A 208 8.27 -11.20 9.74
CA ASP A 208 8.03 -12.41 8.95
C ASP A 208 7.10 -12.23 7.75
N GLY A 209 6.55 -11.00 7.54
CA GLY A 209 5.61 -10.69 6.46
C GLY A 209 4.17 -11.19 6.71
N VAL A 210 3.91 -11.82 7.85
CA VAL A 210 2.60 -12.39 8.21
C VAL A 210 1.98 -11.70 9.43
N HIS A 211 2.79 -11.47 10.47
CA HIS A 211 2.36 -10.82 11.71
C HIS A 211 2.78 -9.35 11.69
N TRP A 212 1.80 -8.45 11.59
CA TRP A 212 2.01 -7.03 11.39
C TRP A 212 1.67 -6.22 12.64
N GLU A 213 2.53 -5.27 12.96
CA GLU A 213 2.32 -4.24 13.98
C GLU A 213 2.09 -2.90 13.27
N LYS A 214 0.91 -2.31 13.39
CA LYS A 214 0.62 -0.96 12.88
C LYS A 214 1.41 0.07 13.68
N LEU A 215 1.91 1.10 13.02
CA LEU A 215 2.52 2.23 13.74
C LEU A 215 1.45 2.90 14.61
N ARG A 216 1.80 3.16 15.88
CA ARG A 216 0.84 3.74 16.86
C ARG A 216 0.42 5.16 16.50
N THR A 217 1.31 5.91 15.86
CA THR A 217 1.08 7.29 15.45
C THR A 217 0.47 7.44 14.05
N ASN A 218 0.05 6.33 13.40
CA ASN A 218 -0.71 6.42 12.14
C ASN A 218 -1.95 7.33 12.29
N PRO A 219 -2.37 8.04 11.24
CA PRO A 219 -1.85 8.00 9.87
C PRO A 219 -0.55 8.81 9.71
N ILE A 220 0.32 8.37 8.78
CA ILE A 220 1.60 9.05 8.46
C ILE A 220 1.45 10.15 7.42
N LEU A 221 0.38 10.12 6.63
CA LEU A 221 0.08 11.13 5.63
C LEU A 221 -1.45 11.29 5.51
N ALA A 222 -1.90 12.55 5.44
CA ALA A 222 -3.31 12.91 5.37
C ALA A 222 -3.59 13.83 4.16
N PRO A 223 -4.85 13.95 3.70
CA PRO A 223 -5.24 14.88 2.65
C PRO A 223 -4.73 16.29 2.87
N GLY A 224 -4.57 17.03 1.80
CA GLY A 224 -4.19 18.44 1.85
C GLY A 224 -5.35 19.37 2.13
N ASP A 225 -5.07 20.68 2.10
CA ASP A 225 -6.06 21.72 2.30
C ASP A 225 -7.07 21.79 1.14
N PRO A 226 -8.27 22.40 1.35
CA PRO A 226 -9.21 22.63 0.28
C PRO A 226 -8.59 23.31 -0.93
N GLY A 227 -8.83 22.75 -2.12
CA GLY A 227 -8.25 23.19 -3.40
C GLY A 227 -6.92 22.48 -3.77
N SER A 228 -6.36 21.65 -2.89
CA SER A 228 -5.23 20.80 -3.26
C SER A 228 -5.67 19.61 -4.11
N PHE A 229 -4.72 19.01 -4.84
CA PHE A 229 -5.00 17.87 -5.71
C PHE A 229 -5.45 16.62 -4.97
N ASP A 230 -5.25 16.58 -3.66
CA ASP A 230 -5.53 15.46 -2.76
C ASP A 230 -6.52 15.82 -1.63
N GLU A 231 -7.30 16.90 -1.80
CA GLU A 231 -8.24 17.39 -0.77
C GLU A 231 -9.31 16.38 -0.37
N ASN A 232 -9.74 15.51 -1.29
CA ASN A 232 -10.78 14.50 -1.06
C ASN A 232 -10.25 13.14 -0.60
N GLY A 233 -8.94 12.95 -0.59
CA GLY A 233 -8.30 11.73 -0.13
C GLY A 233 -6.98 11.46 -0.82
N LEU A 234 -6.16 10.62 -0.17
CA LEU A 234 -4.94 10.09 -0.76
C LEU A 234 -4.80 8.61 -0.42
N GLY A 235 -4.22 7.86 -1.34
CA GLY A 235 -4.07 6.41 -1.24
C GLY A 235 -2.92 5.88 -2.09
N GLU A 236 -2.87 4.56 -2.21
CA GLU A 236 -2.05 3.85 -3.19
C GLU A 236 -0.56 4.23 -3.12
N PRO A 237 0.08 4.05 -1.94
CA PRO A 237 1.47 4.46 -1.73
C PRO A 237 2.43 3.55 -2.50
N ALA A 238 3.49 4.12 -3.09
CA ALA A 238 4.64 3.38 -3.60
C ALA A 238 5.93 3.97 -3.05
N VAL A 239 6.67 3.20 -2.24
CA VAL A 239 7.81 3.70 -1.46
C VAL A 239 9.11 3.09 -1.94
N TRP A 240 10.14 3.93 -2.10
CA TRP A 240 11.51 3.49 -2.41
C TRP A 240 12.55 4.33 -1.67
N GLN A 241 13.79 3.89 -1.69
CA GLN A 241 14.93 4.63 -1.15
C GLN A 241 15.89 5.01 -2.28
N SER A 242 16.21 6.29 -2.41
CA SER A 242 17.22 6.78 -3.32
C SER A 242 17.72 8.17 -2.90
N HIS A 243 18.92 8.58 -3.36
CA HIS A 243 19.47 9.92 -3.18
C HIS A 243 19.45 10.41 -1.71
N GLY A 244 19.61 9.51 -0.76
CA GLY A 244 19.67 9.84 0.66
C GLY A 244 18.34 10.06 1.36
N PHE A 245 17.21 9.76 0.72
CA PHE A 245 15.85 9.87 1.27
C PHE A 245 15.04 8.60 1.02
N TYR A 246 13.98 8.43 1.80
CA TYR A 246 12.81 7.68 1.42
C TYR A 246 11.90 8.57 0.60
N TRP A 247 11.40 8.04 -0.48
CA TRP A 247 10.46 8.70 -1.38
C TRP A 247 9.17 7.92 -1.45
N MET A 248 8.08 8.61 -1.67
CA MET A 248 6.77 8.02 -1.88
C MET A 248 6.08 8.69 -3.06
N LEU A 249 5.60 7.90 -4.02
CA LEU A 249 4.48 8.31 -4.84
C LEU A 249 3.19 7.91 -4.13
N ASP A 250 2.19 8.76 -4.21
CA ASP A 250 0.84 8.50 -3.74
C ASP A 250 -0.17 8.97 -4.79
N THR A 251 -1.40 8.50 -4.69
CA THR A 251 -2.50 9.00 -5.51
C THR A 251 -3.32 9.98 -4.71
N GLY A 252 -3.31 11.24 -5.13
CA GLY A 252 -4.22 12.25 -4.59
C GLY A 252 -5.49 12.35 -5.42
N ARG A 253 -6.62 12.59 -4.75
CA ARG A 253 -7.94 12.69 -5.33
C ARG A 253 -8.57 14.02 -4.98
N ASP A 254 -8.95 14.80 -6.00
CA ASP A 254 -9.68 16.06 -5.81
C ASP A 254 -11.19 15.83 -5.63
N ILE A 255 -11.94 16.90 -5.32
CA ILE A 255 -13.41 16.83 -5.10
C ILE A 255 -14.19 16.37 -6.32
N ALA A 256 -13.62 16.50 -7.53
CA ALA A 256 -14.22 16.06 -8.78
C ALA A 256 -13.80 14.63 -9.17
N GLU A 257 -13.15 13.88 -8.24
CA GLU A 257 -12.64 12.54 -8.43
C GLU A 257 -11.52 12.42 -9.49
N ASN A 258 -10.91 13.54 -9.91
CA ASN A 258 -9.70 13.44 -10.73
C ASN A 258 -8.53 13.01 -9.85
N ARG A 259 -7.69 12.13 -10.39
CA ARG A 259 -6.55 11.57 -9.66
C ARG A 259 -5.22 12.00 -10.28
N ARG A 260 -4.23 12.26 -9.42
CA ARG A 260 -2.88 12.66 -9.81
C ARG A 260 -1.86 11.98 -8.90
N LEU A 261 -0.65 11.77 -9.42
CA LEU A 261 0.44 11.31 -8.57
C LEU A 261 1.02 12.47 -7.76
N GLY A 262 0.98 12.29 -6.45
CA GLY A 262 1.72 13.08 -5.49
C GLY A 262 3.13 12.55 -5.30
N LEU A 263 3.98 13.37 -4.69
CA LEU A 263 5.32 13.01 -4.28
C LEU A 263 5.55 13.44 -2.84
N ALA A 264 6.14 12.57 -2.04
CA ALA A 264 6.57 12.92 -0.69
C ALA A 264 7.96 12.35 -0.42
N ARG A 265 8.68 12.96 0.55
CA ARG A 265 9.99 12.47 1.01
C ARG A 265 10.07 12.40 2.52
N SER A 266 10.94 11.52 3.01
CA SER A 266 11.16 11.28 4.43
C SER A 266 12.62 10.90 4.70
N LEU A 267 13.09 11.15 5.94
CA LEU A 267 14.38 10.66 6.40
C LEU A 267 14.26 9.34 7.19
N ASP A 268 13.06 8.99 7.64
CA ASP A 268 12.83 7.84 8.53
C ASP A 268 11.66 6.94 8.10
N GLY A 269 11.05 7.22 6.94
CA GLY A 269 9.95 6.44 6.36
C GLY A 269 8.61 6.57 7.10
N VAL A 270 8.52 7.45 8.11
CA VAL A 270 7.34 7.67 8.95
C VAL A 270 6.89 9.12 8.93
N HIS A 271 7.82 10.05 9.04
CA HIS A 271 7.55 11.48 8.98
C HIS A 271 7.80 11.98 7.56
N TRP A 272 6.72 12.35 6.87
CA TRP A 272 6.74 12.68 5.45
C TRP A 272 6.52 14.16 5.19
N THR A 273 7.27 14.70 4.25
CA THR A 273 7.05 16.05 3.70
C THR A 273 6.47 15.90 2.30
N LYS A 274 5.24 16.38 2.10
CA LYS A 274 4.61 16.45 0.78
C LYS A 274 5.35 17.45 -0.11
N LEU A 275 5.45 17.10 -1.38
CA LEU A 275 5.93 17.95 -2.47
C LEU A 275 4.77 18.20 -3.44
N PRO A 276 4.92 19.12 -4.41
CA PRO A 276 3.91 19.29 -5.45
C PRO A 276 3.59 17.99 -6.18
N ALA A 277 2.36 17.86 -6.70
CA ALA A 277 1.98 16.77 -7.57
C ALA A 277 2.95 16.66 -8.75
N ILE A 278 3.35 15.43 -9.05
CA ILE A 278 4.42 15.18 -10.03
C ILE A 278 3.88 14.83 -11.40
N PHE A 279 2.69 14.25 -11.48
CA PHE A 279 2.11 13.84 -12.76
C PHE A 279 0.58 13.85 -12.74
N GLN A 280 0.00 14.34 -13.81
CA GLN A 280 -1.41 14.22 -14.18
C GLN A 280 -1.52 13.72 -15.60
N GLY A 281 -2.59 13.02 -15.93
CA GLY A 281 -2.81 12.49 -17.26
C GLY A 281 -2.90 13.59 -18.34
N THR A 282 -2.30 13.34 -19.48
CA THR A 282 -2.24 14.27 -20.61
C THR A 282 -2.81 13.67 -21.90
N GLN A 283 -3.01 12.36 -21.91
CA GLN A 283 -3.53 11.64 -23.05
C GLN A 283 -5.05 11.40 -22.90
N SER A 284 -5.72 11.02 -23.97
CA SER A 284 -7.15 10.74 -23.92
C SER A 284 -7.51 9.58 -22.96
N TRP A 285 -6.66 8.56 -22.91
CA TRP A 285 -6.89 7.36 -22.10
C TRP A 285 -6.64 7.54 -20.61
N ASP A 286 -5.89 8.56 -20.20
CA ASP A 286 -5.48 8.81 -18.80
C ASP A 286 -5.94 10.17 -18.26
N SER A 287 -6.84 10.86 -18.98
CA SER A 287 -7.14 12.27 -18.77
C SER A 287 -7.84 12.60 -17.44
N LYS A 288 -8.37 11.59 -16.72
CA LYS A 288 -9.12 11.77 -15.46
C LYS A 288 -8.47 11.12 -14.26
N ALA A 289 -7.79 10.01 -14.46
CA ALA A 289 -7.17 9.28 -13.37
C ALA A 289 -5.74 8.89 -13.73
N ILE A 290 -4.82 9.25 -12.84
CA ILE A 290 -3.49 8.67 -12.71
C ILE A 290 -3.40 8.16 -11.29
N CYS A 291 -3.21 6.84 -11.11
CA CYS A 291 -3.35 6.15 -9.83
C CYS A 291 -2.44 4.92 -9.73
N ASP A 292 -2.45 4.25 -8.60
CA ASP A 292 -1.85 2.94 -8.36
C ASP A 292 -0.37 2.83 -8.80
N PRO A 293 0.51 3.73 -8.39
CA PRO A 293 1.90 3.66 -8.83
C PRO A 293 2.62 2.44 -8.25
N THR A 294 3.50 1.84 -9.03
CA THR A 294 4.53 0.91 -8.54
C THR A 294 5.89 1.34 -9.05
N VAL A 295 6.90 1.20 -8.22
CA VAL A 295 8.26 1.69 -8.48
C VAL A 295 9.26 0.55 -8.48
N LEU A 296 10.12 0.51 -9.48
CA LEU A 296 11.30 -0.35 -9.55
C LEU A 296 12.54 0.50 -9.75
N VAL A 297 13.45 0.48 -8.78
CA VAL A 297 14.77 1.12 -8.91
C VAL A 297 15.70 0.18 -9.67
N ASP A 298 16.18 0.63 -10.83
CA ASP A 298 17.02 -0.17 -11.73
C ASP A 298 18.29 0.64 -12.05
N GLY A 299 19.30 0.53 -11.19
CA GLY A 299 20.48 1.38 -11.21
C GLY A 299 20.12 2.83 -10.93
N ASP A 300 20.49 3.74 -11.83
CA ASP A 300 20.16 5.16 -11.74
C ASP A 300 18.79 5.51 -12.31
N THR A 301 18.08 4.53 -12.86
CA THR A 301 16.75 4.72 -13.45
C THR A 301 15.68 4.31 -12.45
N ILE A 302 14.71 5.16 -12.19
CA ILE A 302 13.54 4.85 -11.39
C ILE A 302 12.37 4.65 -12.35
N ARG A 303 11.95 3.41 -12.50
CA ARG A 303 10.89 2.99 -13.41
C ARG A 303 9.58 2.98 -12.66
N VAL A 304 8.52 3.49 -13.30
CA VAL A 304 7.17 3.59 -12.69
C VAL A 304 6.14 3.02 -13.64
N TRP A 305 5.31 2.12 -13.16
CA TRP A 305 4.06 1.73 -13.80
C TRP A 305 2.92 2.31 -12.97
N PHE A 306 1.86 2.74 -13.63
CA PHE A 306 0.73 3.41 -13.00
C PHE A 306 -0.57 3.05 -13.68
N GLY A 307 -1.68 3.17 -12.97
CA GLY A 307 -3.02 3.10 -13.53
C GLY A 307 -3.40 4.44 -14.16
N GLY A 308 -4.04 4.40 -15.32
CA GLY A 308 -4.62 5.57 -15.97
C GLY A 308 -6.04 5.31 -16.43
N GLY A 309 -6.90 6.33 -16.42
CA GLY A 309 -8.29 6.23 -16.86
C GLY A 309 -8.87 7.54 -17.37
N ASP A 310 -9.88 7.45 -18.24
CA ASP A 310 -10.55 8.61 -18.87
C ASP A 310 -11.90 8.96 -18.20
N VAL A 311 -12.24 8.25 -17.13
CA VAL A 311 -13.45 8.46 -16.33
C VAL A 311 -13.07 8.82 -14.90
N ALA A 312 -13.63 9.90 -14.36
CA ALA A 312 -13.54 10.23 -12.94
C ALA A 312 -14.58 9.39 -12.19
N SER A 313 -14.11 8.46 -11.37
CA SER A 313 -14.93 7.54 -10.55
C SER A 313 -14.24 7.26 -9.23
N PRO A 314 -14.99 7.06 -8.14
CA PRO A 314 -14.38 6.83 -6.84
C PRO A 314 -13.61 5.50 -6.72
N ASP A 315 -14.07 4.44 -7.37
CA ASP A 315 -13.52 3.11 -7.14
C ASP A 315 -13.18 2.34 -8.44
N GLU A 316 -14.15 2.03 -9.27
CA GLU A 316 -14.05 1.24 -10.50
C GLU A 316 -14.71 1.93 -11.69
N ASN A 317 -14.62 1.32 -12.86
CA ASN A 317 -15.12 1.84 -14.14
C ASN A 317 -14.41 3.14 -14.56
N LEU A 318 -13.11 3.17 -14.34
CA LEU A 318 -12.22 4.25 -14.78
C LEU A 318 -11.87 4.14 -16.28
N HIS A 319 -12.24 3.03 -16.92
CA HIS A 319 -11.68 2.53 -18.17
C HIS A 319 -10.17 2.30 -18.07
N GLY A 320 -9.78 1.75 -16.92
CA GLY A 320 -8.41 1.66 -16.45
C GLY A 320 -7.48 0.89 -17.38
N GLN A 321 -6.30 1.43 -17.57
CA GLN A 321 -5.19 0.83 -18.31
C GLN A 321 -3.88 1.13 -17.60
N ILE A 322 -2.83 0.34 -17.81
CA ILE A 322 -1.54 0.54 -17.17
C ILE A 322 -0.61 1.31 -18.11
N GLY A 323 -0.12 2.45 -17.62
CA GLY A 323 0.91 3.26 -18.22
C GLY A 323 2.31 2.95 -17.69
N TYR A 324 3.31 3.58 -18.30
CA TYR A 324 4.71 3.48 -17.91
C TYR A 324 5.41 4.82 -18.06
N GLY A 325 6.31 5.10 -17.13
CA GLY A 325 7.19 6.26 -17.18
C GLY A 325 8.46 6.05 -16.35
N THR A 326 9.29 7.08 -16.30
CA THR A 326 10.51 7.12 -15.51
C THR A 326 10.59 8.40 -14.70
N LEU A 327 11.16 8.31 -13.50
CA LEU A 327 11.51 9.46 -12.69
C LEU A 327 12.96 9.83 -12.95
N ARG A 328 13.17 11.10 -13.31
CA ARG A 328 14.49 11.69 -13.51
C ARG A 328 14.74 12.73 -12.41
N PRO A 329 15.86 12.59 -11.64
CA PRO A 329 16.18 13.56 -10.61
C PRO A 329 16.42 14.95 -11.22
N VAL A 330 15.85 15.97 -10.60
CA VAL A 330 15.99 17.37 -10.98
C VAL A 330 16.15 18.24 -9.75
N ASN A 331 16.76 19.41 -9.91
CA ASN A 331 16.87 20.38 -8.82
C ASN A 331 15.73 21.39 -8.94
N ALA A 332 14.90 21.51 -7.90
CA ALA A 332 13.74 22.40 -7.87
C ALA A 332 14.09 23.88 -8.06
N THR A 333 15.30 24.30 -7.69
CA THR A 333 15.75 25.69 -7.81
C THR A 333 16.06 26.10 -9.26
N LEU A 334 16.30 25.14 -10.15
CA LEU A 334 16.63 25.37 -11.56
C LEU A 334 15.40 25.39 -12.49
N GLN A 335 14.19 25.16 -11.95
CA GLN A 335 12.94 25.13 -12.72
C GLN A 335 12.07 26.40 -12.57
N LYS A 336 12.60 27.46 -11.94
CA LYS A 336 11.93 28.77 -11.81
C LYS A 336 12.31 29.74 -12.92
#